data_b3866d7f64faaa5e3014bc5186766d8a
#
_entry.id   b3866d7f64faaa5e3014bc5186766d8a
#
_cell.length_a   1.000
_cell.length_b   1.000
_cell.length_c   1.000
_cell.angle_alpha   90.00
_cell.angle_beta   90.00
_cell.angle_gamma   90.00
#
_symmetry.space_group_name_H-M   'P 1'
#
loop_
_entity.id
_entity.type
_entity.pdbx_description
1 polymer ?
#
loop_
_entity_poly.entity_id
_entity_poly.type
_entity_poly.pdbx_seq_one_letter_code
_entity_poly.pdbx_strand_id
1 'polypeptide(L)'
;VEEAFSLQDFMWIRAQFQVVVVPPLYMASPFRRKSKERKSSKKEDDTDLEEVIEAEEPLEENVAEVLESLDLEQALFESAKRVTHTCMDIRRGENVLIVCDPTTGEIGQALHRSATERSDRVLLIVMPKGRHHGEEPPAPVANLMKQQQIVIAPTKYSLTHTRSIRAALKDGARVATMPGMTDEMFISGGMTA
;
A
#
# COMPACT_ATOMS: atom_id res chain seq x y z
N VAL A 1 -9.46 8.09 -28.58
CA VAL A 1 -10.10 9.34 -28.17
C VAL A 1 -9.80 9.45 -26.68
N GLU A 2 -8.82 10.27 -26.32
CA GLU A 2 -8.48 10.62 -24.93
C GLU A 2 -9.55 11.60 -24.41
N GLU A 3 -10.39 11.17 -23.50
CA GLU A 3 -11.23 12.09 -22.76
C GLU A 3 -10.38 12.80 -21.71
N ALA A 4 -10.22 14.10 -21.90
CA ALA A 4 -9.50 14.97 -20.98
C ALA A 4 -10.28 15.11 -19.68
N PHE A 5 -9.67 14.69 -18.58
CA PHE A 5 -10.18 14.84 -17.21
C PHE A 5 -10.48 16.31 -16.91
N SER A 6 -11.69 16.62 -16.47
CA SER A 6 -12.13 17.99 -16.20
C SER A 6 -11.53 18.49 -14.87
N LEU A 7 -11.30 19.82 -14.78
CA LEU A 7 -10.89 20.49 -13.54
C LEU A 7 -11.89 20.30 -12.38
N GLN A 8 -13.16 20.00 -12.68
CA GLN A 8 -14.19 19.70 -11.68
C GLN A 8 -14.00 18.32 -11.06
N ASP A 9 -13.57 17.32 -11.83
CA ASP A 9 -13.26 15.97 -11.33
C ASP A 9 -12.07 16.02 -10.38
N PHE A 10 -11.09 16.86 -10.67
CA PHE A 10 -9.93 17.10 -9.81
C PHE A 10 -10.30 17.78 -8.48
N MET A 11 -11.26 18.71 -8.50
CA MET A 11 -11.74 19.38 -7.30
C MET A 11 -12.59 18.46 -6.42
N TRP A 12 -13.37 17.55 -6.99
CA TRP A 12 -14.20 16.61 -6.23
C TRP A 12 -13.34 15.52 -5.56
N ILE A 13 -12.37 14.96 -6.26
CA ILE A 13 -11.36 14.03 -5.71
C ILE A 13 -10.59 14.70 -4.57
N ARG A 14 -10.25 16.00 -4.71
CA ARG A 14 -9.56 16.78 -3.70
C ARG A 14 -10.37 17.04 -2.42
N ALA A 15 -11.69 17.06 -2.53
CA ALA A 15 -12.59 17.25 -1.38
C ALA A 15 -12.76 15.96 -0.55
N GLN A 16 -12.62 14.78 -1.18
CA GLN A 16 -12.81 13.50 -0.51
C GLN A 16 -11.48 12.89 -0.02
N PHE A 17 -10.37 13.27 -0.66
CA PHE A 17 -9.01 12.86 -0.27
C PHE A 17 -8.17 14.11 0.00
N GLN A 18 -7.66 14.27 1.22
CA GLN A 18 -6.72 15.35 1.52
C GLN A 18 -5.37 15.07 0.85
N VAL A 19 -5.25 15.38 -0.44
CA VAL A 19 -3.98 15.29 -1.17
C VAL A 19 -3.24 16.62 -1.02
N VAL A 20 -2.14 16.63 -0.29
CA VAL A 20 -1.26 17.79 -0.15
C VAL A 20 0.02 17.53 -0.94
N VAL A 21 0.20 18.29 -2.02
CA VAL A 21 1.39 18.19 -2.90
C VAL A 21 2.35 19.33 -2.58
N VAL A 22 3.56 19.01 -2.15
CA VAL A 22 4.67 19.96 -1.98
C VAL A 22 5.85 19.48 -2.84
N PRO A 23 6.50 20.33 -3.65
CA PRO A 23 7.60 19.94 -4.52
C PRO A 23 8.90 19.61 -3.74
N PRO A 24 9.75 18.70 -4.25
CA PRO A 24 10.92 18.19 -3.53
C PRO A 24 12.19 19.02 -3.70
N LEU A 25 13.00 19.08 -2.66
CA LEU A 25 14.44 19.39 -2.68
C LEU A 25 15.23 18.13 -2.30
N TYR A 26 16.20 17.79 -3.12
CA TYR A 26 17.00 16.56 -3.14
C TYR A 26 18.12 16.53 -2.10
N MET A 27 18.38 15.39 -1.42
CA MET A 27 19.72 15.02 -0.91
C MET A 27 19.87 13.51 -0.69
N ALA A 28 21.02 12.98 -1.14
CA ALA A 28 21.44 11.59 -1.10
C ALA A 28 22.31 11.27 0.13
N SER A 29 22.27 10.01 0.61
CA SER A 29 23.34 9.45 1.44
C SER A 29 23.33 7.90 1.46
N PRO A 30 24.50 7.22 1.51
CA PRO A 30 24.63 5.79 1.28
C PRO A 30 24.76 4.98 2.58
N PHE A 31 24.18 3.77 2.62
CA PHE A 31 24.35 2.84 3.72
C PHE A 31 25.00 1.52 3.27
N ARG A 32 26.08 1.11 3.95
CA ARG A 32 26.91 -0.05 3.64
C ARG A 32 26.62 -1.20 4.63
N ARG A 33 26.26 -2.40 4.12
CA ARG A 33 26.05 -3.61 4.91
C ARG A 33 27.33 -4.45 5.03
N LYS A 34 27.55 -5.05 6.22
CA LYS A 34 28.48 -6.15 6.46
C LYS A 34 27.69 -7.44 6.69
N SER A 35 28.05 -8.47 5.95
CA SER A 35 27.55 -9.86 6.08
C SER A 35 28.32 -10.63 7.13
N LYS A 36 27.66 -11.56 7.83
CA LYS A 36 28.29 -12.55 8.73
C LYS A 36 27.64 -13.91 8.49
N GLU A 37 28.46 -14.83 7.99
CA GLU A 37 28.11 -16.24 7.73
C GLU A 37 27.96 -17.02 9.04
N ARG A 38 27.07 -18.02 9.05
CA ARG A 38 27.03 -19.06 10.06
C ARG A 38 26.80 -20.43 9.43
N LYS A 39 27.67 -21.36 9.79
CA LYS A 39 27.80 -22.72 9.26
C LYS A 39 26.74 -23.68 9.80
N SER A 40 26.38 -24.65 8.98
CA SER A 40 25.48 -25.77 9.18
C SER A 40 26.05 -26.88 10.04
N SER A 41 25.20 -27.62 10.74
CA SER A 41 25.45 -29.02 11.12
C SER A 41 24.18 -29.85 10.88
N LYS A 42 24.40 -30.94 10.17
CA LYS A 42 23.46 -31.96 9.71
C LYS A 42 23.19 -32.97 10.82
N LYS A 43 21.93 -33.38 11.00
CA LYS A 43 21.58 -34.68 11.62
C LYS A 43 20.36 -35.22 10.91
N GLU A 44 20.55 -36.40 10.36
CA GLU A 44 19.54 -37.26 9.76
C GLU A 44 18.79 -37.98 10.91
N ASP A 45 17.48 -38.10 10.79
CA ASP A 45 16.69 -39.07 11.52
C ASP A 45 15.53 -39.54 10.62
N ASP A 46 15.56 -40.84 10.32
CA ASP A 46 14.52 -41.53 9.56
C ASP A 46 13.30 -41.73 10.47
N THR A 47 12.12 -41.33 10.02
CA THR A 47 10.86 -41.83 10.59
C THR A 47 9.78 -41.92 9.52
N ASP A 48 9.20 -43.07 9.45
CA ASP A 48 8.19 -43.61 8.57
C ASP A 48 7.10 -42.65 8.07
N LEU A 49 6.94 -42.64 6.73
CA LEU A 49 5.84 -42.02 6.01
C LEU A 49 4.63 -42.95 6.10
N GLU A 50 3.73 -42.74 7.08
CA GLU A 50 2.35 -43.17 6.97
C GLU A 50 1.57 -42.14 6.14
N GLU A 51 1.09 -42.61 5.04
CA GLU A 51 0.31 -41.92 4.01
C GLU A 51 -1.05 -41.50 4.57
N VAL A 52 -1.15 -40.25 5.04
CA VAL A 52 -2.46 -39.65 5.35
C VAL A 52 -3.03 -39.12 4.04
N ILE A 53 -3.89 -39.96 3.42
CA ILE A 53 -4.77 -39.50 2.34
C ILE A 53 -5.86 -38.65 2.99
N GLU A 54 -5.62 -37.36 3.10
CA GLU A 54 -6.68 -36.37 3.40
C GLU A 54 -7.64 -36.32 2.20
N ALA A 55 -8.92 -36.48 2.49
CA ALA A 55 -9.97 -36.43 1.51
C ALA A 55 -9.97 -35.07 0.81
N GLU A 56 -9.70 -35.06 -0.49
CA GLU A 56 -9.81 -33.87 -1.33
C GLU A 56 -11.27 -33.38 -1.32
N GLU A 57 -11.50 -32.18 -0.81
CA GLU A 57 -12.77 -31.49 -0.92
C GLU A 57 -13.10 -31.22 -2.42
N PRO A 58 -14.39 -31.15 -2.80
CA PRO A 58 -14.76 -31.09 -4.22
C PRO A 58 -14.23 -29.82 -4.88
N LEU A 59 -13.42 -30.01 -5.92
CA LEU A 59 -12.74 -28.99 -6.72
C LEU A 59 -13.65 -27.89 -7.32
N GLU A 60 -14.96 -28.14 -7.43
CA GLU A 60 -15.89 -27.22 -8.08
C GLU A 60 -16.25 -26.00 -7.21
N GLU A 61 -16.36 -26.16 -5.89
CA GLU A 61 -16.67 -25.06 -4.96
C GLU A 61 -15.48 -24.09 -4.82
N ASN A 62 -14.26 -24.60 -4.92
CA ASN A 62 -13.02 -23.85 -4.86
C ASN A 62 -12.79 -22.99 -6.12
N VAL A 63 -13.23 -23.41 -7.30
CA VAL A 63 -13.01 -22.69 -8.56
C VAL A 63 -13.85 -21.40 -8.61
N ALA A 64 -15.10 -21.42 -8.14
CA ALA A 64 -15.95 -20.22 -8.11
C ALA A 64 -15.40 -19.14 -7.16
N GLU A 65 -14.97 -19.54 -5.97
CA GLU A 65 -14.36 -18.65 -4.97
C GLU A 65 -13.03 -18.04 -5.48
N VAL A 66 -12.22 -18.83 -6.16
CA VAL A 66 -10.96 -18.36 -6.78
C VAL A 66 -11.26 -17.37 -7.91
N LEU A 67 -12.25 -17.60 -8.76
CA LEU A 67 -12.61 -16.67 -9.83
C LEU A 67 -13.15 -15.36 -9.27
N GLU A 68 -14.00 -15.39 -8.24
CA GLU A 68 -14.51 -14.19 -7.58
C GLU A 68 -13.38 -13.39 -6.90
N SER A 69 -12.42 -14.05 -6.27
CA SER A 69 -11.26 -13.41 -5.67
C SER A 69 -10.34 -12.77 -6.72
N LEU A 70 -10.17 -13.38 -7.89
CA LEU A 70 -9.39 -12.82 -8.99
C LEU A 70 -10.05 -11.57 -9.60
N ASP A 71 -11.37 -11.58 -9.73
CA ASP A 71 -12.15 -10.43 -10.21
C ASP A 71 -12.03 -9.25 -9.22
N LEU A 72 -12.10 -9.51 -7.92
CA LEU A 72 -11.91 -8.51 -6.86
C LEU A 72 -10.50 -7.94 -6.90
N GLU A 73 -9.47 -8.78 -6.98
CA GLU A 73 -8.07 -8.35 -7.05
C GLU A 73 -7.82 -7.44 -8.27
N GLN A 74 -8.38 -7.80 -9.43
CA GLN A 74 -8.25 -7.01 -10.63
C GLN A 74 -8.96 -5.65 -10.50
N ALA A 75 -10.16 -5.60 -9.92
CA ALA A 75 -10.91 -4.37 -9.71
C ALA A 75 -10.18 -3.43 -8.73
N LEU A 76 -9.62 -3.97 -7.64
CA LEU A 76 -8.77 -3.22 -6.71
C LEU A 76 -7.53 -2.65 -7.41
N PHE A 77 -6.90 -3.43 -8.28
CA PHE A 77 -5.71 -3.02 -9.01
C PHE A 77 -5.99 -1.88 -10.00
N GLU A 78 -7.09 -1.92 -10.75
CA GLU A 78 -7.49 -0.84 -11.66
C GLU A 78 -7.78 0.48 -10.89
N SER A 79 -8.43 0.38 -9.73
CA SER A 79 -8.62 1.54 -8.86
C SER A 79 -7.30 2.06 -8.28
N ALA A 80 -6.40 1.16 -7.90
CA ALA A 80 -5.06 1.51 -7.42
C ALA A 80 -4.24 2.26 -8.47
N LYS A 81 -4.36 1.92 -9.75
CA LYS A 81 -3.70 2.66 -10.84
C LYS A 81 -4.13 4.12 -10.89
N ARG A 82 -5.39 4.42 -10.67
CA ARG A 82 -5.86 5.82 -10.63
C ARG A 82 -5.20 6.59 -9.50
N VAL A 83 -5.09 5.99 -8.31
CA VAL A 83 -4.38 6.61 -7.17
C VAL A 83 -2.91 6.84 -7.49
N THR A 84 -2.21 5.81 -7.94
CA THR A 84 -0.75 5.83 -8.08
C THR A 84 -0.28 6.58 -9.33
N HIS A 85 -0.98 6.42 -10.45
CA HIS A 85 -0.57 7.01 -11.73
C HIS A 85 -1.14 8.41 -11.92
N THR A 86 -2.41 8.63 -11.55
CA THR A 86 -3.10 9.91 -11.82
C THR A 86 -3.04 10.85 -10.62
N CYS A 87 -3.51 10.41 -9.44
CA CYS A 87 -3.60 11.30 -8.28
C CYS A 87 -2.24 11.61 -7.67
N MET A 88 -1.38 10.59 -7.53
CA MET A 88 -0.06 10.75 -6.92
C MET A 88 1.04 10.99 -7.95
N ASP A 89 0.79 10.78 -9.24
CA ASP A 89 1.78 10.94 -10.34
C ASP A 89 3.14 10.36 -9.95
N ILE A 90 3.15 9.08 -9.56
CA ILE A 90 4.38 8.39 -9.15
C ILE A 90 5.34 8.34 -10.32
N ARG A 91 6.58 8.76 -10.10
CA ARG A 91 7.64 8.79 -11.11
C ARG A 91 8.71 7.76 -10.80
N ARG A 92 9.41 7.35 -11.85
CA ARG A 92 10.51 6.40 -11.73
C ARG A 92 11.58 6.88 -10.75
N GLY A 93 11.96 5.99 -9.82
CA GLY A 93 13.01 6.25 -8.83
C GLY A 93 12.56 7.04 -7.61
N GLU A 94 11.28 7.43 -7.50
CA GLU A 94 10.75 8.03 -6.27
C GLU A 94 10.57 6.96 -5.18
N ASN A 95 10.91 7.31 -3.94
CA ASN A 95 10.66 6.47 -2.79
C ASN A 95 9.19 6.60 -2.37
N VAL A 96 8.46 5.49 -2.44
CA VAL A 96 7.04 5.40 -2.13
C VAL A 96 6.85 4.53 -0.90
N LEU A 97 6.08 5.00 0.07
CA LEU A 97 5.68 4.23 1.23
C LEU A 97 4.15 4.10 1.26
N ILE A 98 3.69 2.86 1.25
CA ILE A 98 2.30 2.54 1.49
C ILE A 98 2.18 2.01 2.92
N VAL A 99 1.29 2.62 3.71
CA VAL A 99 1.06 2.24 5.11
C VAL A 99 -0.40 1.86 5.27
N CYS A 100 -0.66 0.60 5.51
CA CYS A 100 -2.01 0.08 5.78
C CYS A 100 -2.08 -0.57 7.16
N ASP A 101 -3.27 -0.94 7.57
CA ASP A 101 -3.51 -1.81 8.72
C ASP A 101 -4.20 -3.12 8.25
N PRO A 102 -4.41 -4.11 9.13
CA PRO A 102 -5.00 -5.39 8.71
C PRO A 102 -6.40 -5.29 8.08
N THR A 103 -7.13 -4.18 8.28
CA THR A 103 -8.47 -3.98 7.71
C THR A 103 -8.46 -3.40 6.30
N THR A 104 -7.30 -2.97 5.82
CA THR A 104 -7.10 -2.35 4.49
C THR A 104 -5.92 -3.00 3.75
N GLY A 105 -5.59 -4.24 4.13
CA GLY A 105 -4.44 -4.96 3.61
C GLY A 105 -4.51 -5.20 2.10
N GLU A 106 -5.67 -5.56 1.56
CA GLU A 106 -5.89 -5.83 0.14
C GLU A 106 -5.73 -4.56 -0.69
N ILE A 107 -6.32 -3.45 -0.25
CA ILE A 107 -6.10 -2.12 -0.86
C ILE A 107 -4.60 -1.78 -0.83
N GLY A 108 -3.92 -2.04 0.29
CA GLY A 108 -2.48 -1.82 0.43
C GLY A 108 -1.66 -2.62 -0.57
N GLN A 109 -2.00 -3.88 -0.79
CA GLN A 109 -1.35 -4.76 -1.77
C GLN A 109 -1.60 -4.30 -3.21
N ALA A 110 -2.85 -3.94 -3.55
CA ALA A 110 -3.20 -3.42 -4.86
C ALA A 110 -2.44 -2.12 -5.18
N LEU A 111 -2.37 -1.20 -4.23
CA LEU A 111 -1.59 0.03 -4.33
C LEU A 111 -0.09 -0.25 -4.50
N HIS A 112 0.46 -1.20 -3.75
CA HIS A 112 1.86 -1.60 -3.87
C HIS A 112 2.16 -2.17 -5.26
N ARG A 113 1.34 -3.12 -5.73
CA ARG A 113 1.47 -3.71 -7.08
C ARG A 113 1.43 -2.63 -8.16
N SER A 114 0.47 -1.72 -8.10
CA SER A 114 0.34 -0.63 -9.06
C SER A 114 1.49 0.39 -8.98
N ALA A 115 1.95 0.74 -7.77
CA ALA A 115 3.07 1.66 -7.58
C ALA A 115 4.39 1.09 -8.12
N THR A 116 4.58 -0.24 -8.05
CA THR A 116 5.78 -0.91 -8.58
C THR A 116 5.87 -0.88 -10.11
N GLU A 117 4.77 -0.65 -10.83
CA GLU A 117 4.80 -0.38 -12.27
C GLU A 117 5.48 0.98 -12.58
N ARG A 118 5.47 1.91 -11.64
CA ARG A 118 5.98 3.27 -11.82
C ARG A 118 7.34 3.50 -11.16
N SER A 119 7.61 2.88 -10.01
CA SER A 119 8.88 3.02 -9.28
C SER A 119 9.39 1.67 -8.77
N ASP A 120 10.70 1.51 -8.77
CA ASP A 120 11.45 0.37 -8.21
C ASP A 120 11.71 0.51 -6.69
N ARG A 121 11.22 1.59 -6.05
CA ARG A 121 11.49 1.94 -4.65
C ARG A 121 10.22 2.05 -3.84
N VAL A 122 9.39 1.02 -3.90
CA VAL A 122 8.11 0.97 -3.20
C VAL A 122 8.22 0.08 -1.97
N LEU A 123 7.73 0.58 -0.85
CA LEU A 123 7.63 -0.16 0.41
C LEU A 123 6.16 -0.27 0.81
N LEU A 124 5.73 -1.47 1.18
CA LEU A 124 4.45 -1.71 1.83
C LEU A 124 4.68 -2.08 3.29
N ILE A 125 3.99 -1.40 4.19
CA ILE A 125 4.01 -1.69 5.63
C ILE A 125 2.59 -1.91 6.13
N VAL A 126 2.37 -3.06 6.74
CA VAL A 126 1.17 -3.32 7.53
C VAL A 126 1.48 -3.02 8.99
N MET A 127 0.87 -1.97 9.53
CA MET A 127 1.04 -1.59 10.94
C MET A 127 -0.15 -2.07 11.78
N PRO A 128 -0.01 -2.17 13.12
CA PRO A 128 -1.16 -2.41 13.98
C PRO A 128 -2.25 -1.36 13.77
N LYS A 129 -3.52 -1.81 13.73
CA LYS A 129 -4.67 -0.90 13.62
C LYS A 129 -4.66 0.10 14.78
N GLY A 130 -4.77 1.40 14.47
CA GLY A 130 -4.93 2.46 15.47
C GLY A 130 -6.20 2.30 16.31
N ARG A 131 -6.29 3.02 17.41
CA ARG A 131 -7.45 3.01 18.32
C ARG A 131 -8.44 4.12 18.02
N HIS A 132 -7.96 5.24 17.47
CA HIS A 132 -8.77 6.41 17.13
C HIS A 132 -8.13 7.25 16.02
N HIS A 133 -8.90 8.17 15.44
CA HIS A 133 -8.39 9.12 14.46
C HIS A 133 -7.33 10.04 15.09
N GLY A 134 -6.22 10.26 14.37
CA GLY A 134 -5.13 11.11 14.83
C GLY A 134 -4.13 10.43 15.77
N GLU A 135 -4.26 9.14 16.04
CA GLU A 135 -3.25 8.38 16.76
C GLU A 135 -1.96 8.32 15.93
N GLU A 136 -0.82 8.62 16.57
CA GLU A 136 0.48 8.53 15.90
C GLU A 136 0.81 7.09 15.52
N PRO A 137 1.32 6.84 14.31
CA PRO A 137 1.82 5.53 13.95
C PRO A 137 3.02 5.14 14.81
N PRO A 138 3.35 3.83 14.90
CA PRO A 138 4.55 3.38 15.60
C PRO A 138 5.80 4.14 15.15
N ALA A 139 6.70 4.44 16.08
CA ALA A 139 7.88 5.28 15.82
C ALA A 139 8.71 4.84 14.59
N PRO A 140 8.93 3.55 14.31
CA PRO A 140 9.60 3.12 13.09
C PRO A 140 8.89 3.57 11.81
N VAL A 141 7.54 3.45 11.78
CA VAL A 141 6.71 3.86 10.63
C VAL A 141 6.76 5.38 10.48
N ALA A 142 6.58 6.12 11.57
CA ALA A 142 6.68 7.58 11.60
C ALA A 142 8.02 8.11 11.07
N ASN A 143 9.11 7.43 11.37
CA ASN A 143 10.44 7.79 10.89
C ASN A 143 10.63 7.46 9.40
N LEU A 144 10.06 6.35 8.92
CA LEU A 144 10.10 6.01 7.50
C LEU A 144 9.30 7.00 6.67
N MET A 145 8.14 7.46 7.12
CA MET A 145 7.31 8.45 6.42
C MET A 145 8.09 9.71 6.05
N LYS A 146 8.97 10.19 6.93
CA LYS A 146 9.78 11.40 6.71
C LYS A 146 10.84 11.24 5.62
N GLN A 147 11.19 10.03 5.26
CA GLN A 147 12.27 9.72 4.31
C GLN A 147 11.74 9.44 2.91
N GLN A 148 10.43 9.57 2.70
CA GLN A 148 9.79 9.23 1.43
C GLN A 148 9.39 10.48 0.65
N GLN A 149 9.36 10.36 -0.67
CA GLN A 149 8.78 11.38 -1.54
C GLN A 149 7.25 11.24 -1.65
N ILE A 150 6.75 10.02 -1.45
CA ILE A 150 5.32 9.72 -1.51
C ILE A 150 4.93 8.83 -0.34
N VAL A 151 3.83 9.21 0.33
CA VAL A 151 3.21 8.38 1.39
C VAL A 151 1.74 8.19 1.05
N ILE A 152 1.30 6.94 0.95
CA ILE A 152 -0.11 6.58 0.75
C ILE A 152 -0.55 5.77 1.98
N ALA A 153 -1.60 6.23 2.66
CA ALA A 153 -2.01 5.66 3.94
C ALA A 153 -3.50 5.26 3.93
N PRO A 154 -3.85 4.10 3.33
CA PRO A 154 -5.15 3.48 3.52
C PRO A 154 -5.18 2.81 4.90
N THR A 155 -5.83 3.45 5.87
CA THR A 155 -5.90 2.97 7.25
C THR A 155 -7.31 3.11 7.82
N LYS A 156 -7.71 2.26 8.74
CA LYS A 156 -9.05 2.34 9.37
C LYS A 156 -9.27 3.71 10.03
N TYR A 157 -8.28 4.18 10.77
CA TYR A 157 -8.32 5.48 11.43
C TYR A 157 -7.40 6.49 10.75
N SER A 158 -7.87 7.72 10.63
CA SER A 158 -7.15 8.78 9.91
C SER A 158 -5.80 9.12 10.55
N LEU A 159 -4.77 9.17 9.74
CA LEU A 159 -3.44 9.69 10.10
C LEU A 159 -3.26 11.16 9.70
N THR A 160 -4.23 11.78 9.04
CA THR A 160 -4.12 13.10 8.38
C THR A 160 -3.54 14.18 9.28
N HIS A 161 -3.94 14.21 10.55
CA HIS A 161 -3.55 15.25 11.49
C HIS A 161 -2.42 14.83 12.44
N THR A 162 -1.77 13.70 12.20
CA THR A 162 -0.64 13.25 13.00
C THR A 162 0.59 14.14 12.79
N ARG A 163 1.48 14.14 13.77
CA ARG A 163 2.78 14.83 13.65
C ARG A 163 3.65 14.20 12.57
N SER A 164 3.54 12.89 12.40
CA SER A 164 4.27 12.12 11.38
C SER A 164 3.93 12.57 9.97
N ILE A 165 2.64 12.68 9.63
CA ILE A 165 2.20 13.17 8.31
C ILE A 165 2.62 14.63 8.11
N ARG A 166 2.42 15.50 9.12
CA ARG A 166 2.85 16.91 9.01
C ARG A 166 4.36 17.04 8.82
N ALA A 167 5.15 16.18 9.46
CA ALA A 167 6.59 16.17 9.26
C ALA A 167 6.98 15.73 7.85
N ALA A 168 6.39 14.65 7.34
CA ALA A 168 6.60 14.18 5.96
C ALA A 168 6.25 15.28 4.93
N LEU A 169 5.12 15.96 5.10
CA LEU A 169 4.72 17.10 4.25
C LEU A 169 5.73 18.25 4.32
N LYS A 170 6.23 18.58 5.52
CA LYS A 170 7.24 19.62 5.70
C LYS A 170 8.56 19.27 5.00
N ASP A 171 8.90 18.00 4.98
CA ASP A 171 10.09 17.49 4.30
C ASP A 171 9.87 17.30 2.77
N GLY A 172 8.69 17.70 2.26
CA GLY A 172 8.38 17.76 0.83
C GLY A 172 7.68 16.52 0.26
N ALA A 173 7.24 15.59 1.09
CA ALA A 173 6.50 14.42 0.61
C ALA A 173 5.11 14.79 0.07
N ARG A 174 4.67 14.10 -0.97
CA ARG A 174 3.26 14.05 -1.38
C ARG A 174 2.56 12.98 -0.54
N VAL A 175 1.44 13.32 0.06
CA VAL A 175 0.74 12.42 0.98
C VAL A 175 -0.73 12.26 0.57
N ALA A 176 -1.19 11.02 0.47
CA ALA A 176 -2.60 10.66 0.36
C ALA A 176 -3.01 9.82 1.58
N THR A 177 -4.04 10.27 2.30
CA THR A 177 -4.65 9.50 3.39
C THR A 177 -6.05 9.07 2.98
N MET A 178 -6.37 7.80 3.17
CA MET A 178 -7.65 7.20 2.81
C MET A 178 -8.27 6.50 4.04
N PRO A 179 -8.76 7.30 5.02
CA PRO A 179 -9.26 6.73 6.28
C PRO A 179 -10.59 6.02 6.08
N GLY A 180 -10.73 4.82 6.67
CA GLY A 180 -11.97 4.05 6.66
C GLY A 180 -12.38 3.51 5.31
N MET A 181 -11.48 3.48 4.33
CA MET A 181 -11.72 2.94 3.00
C MET A 181 -12.05 1.45 3.10
N THR A 182 -13.13 1.01 2.46
CA THR A 182 -13.47 -0.39 2.23
C THR A 182 -13.16 -0.76 0.78
N ASP A 183 -13.02 -2.05 0.50
CA ASP A 183 -12.74 -2.53 -0.86
C ASP A 183 -13.84 -2.11 -1.83
N GLU A 184 -15.11 -2.21 -1.41
CA GLU A 184 -16.26 -1.76 -2.18
C GLU A 184 -16.19 -0.25 -2.50
N MET A 185 -15.87 0.60 -1.51
CA MET A 185 -15.71 2.05 -1.71
C MET A 185 -14.52 2.36 -2.63
N PHE A 186 -13.46 1.56 -2.56
CA PHE A 186 -12.28 1.74 -3.38
C PHE A 186 -12.52 1.36 -4.83
N ILE A 187 -13.35 0.34 -5.09
CA ILE A 187 -13.69 -0.13 -6.43
C ILE A 187 -14.78 0.71 -7.06
N SER A 188 -15.92 0.91 -6.36
CA SER A 188 -17.14 1.52 -6.90
C SER A 188 -17.34 2.99 -6.54
N GLY A 189 -16.47 3.54 -5.70
CA GLY A 189 -16.53 4.95 -5.28
C GLY A 189 -16.02 5.94 -6.33
N GLY A 190 -15.75 7.18 -5.92
CA GLY A 190 -15.26 8.26 -6.78
C GLY A 190 -13.94 8.01 -7.50
N MET A 191 -13.33 6.84 -7.29
CA MET A 191 -12.14 6.39 -8.01
C MET A 191 -12.49 5.80 -9.38
N THR A 192 -13.76 5.55 -9.67
CA THR A 192 -14.25 4.95 -10.94
C THR A 192 -14.98 5.92 -11.85
N ALA A 193 -15.21 7.15 -11.38
CA ALA A 193 -15.89 8.20 -12.13
C ALA A 193 -14.98 8.90 -13.15
#